data_90dd90d62efae80c7d14a84afd40308c
#
_entry.id   90dd90d62efae80c7d14a84afd40308c
#
_cell.length_a   1.000
_cell.length_b   1.000
_cell.length_c   1.000
_cell.angle_alpha   90.00
_cell.angle_beta   90.00
_cell.angle_gamma   90.00
#
_symmetry.space_group_name_H-M   'P 1'
#
loop_
_entity.id
_entity.type
_entity.pdbx_description
1 polymer ?
#
loop_
_entity_poly.entity_id
_entity_poly.type
_entity_poly.pdbx_seq_one_letter_code
_entity_poly.pdbx_strand_id
1 'polypeptide(L)'
;LCYAGSVAHVRAPAGSSSREELQIGAEIYGHAGWEADLEALSLLLQTLNKAGLKKVYLDLSHAGVLKGILGDHALNASDTESLYAFLQTKDRSGLSSYITKMPPSIGKSLIALIELNGACAEVLVNARSGKFALPKNPVIEQALNDLARLSEVLSSYGVELSIDLADLRGYQYHSGVMFAAYVDGLPQPIARGGRYDHVGQAFGRSRPATGFSLDLYTLADYSNLDVKCSAIIAPWSDDQKLLAMIADLRSKGEVVIQLRKGDEARAEEFVCDRELIQQGASWQVQAK
;
A
#
# COMPACT_ATOMS: atom_id res chain seq x y z
N LEU A 1 -9.43 -11.97 4.05
CA LEU A 1 -8.31 -12.80 3.63
C LEU A 1 -7.02 -11.98 3.67
N CYS A 2 -5.97 -12.51 4.31
CA CYS A 2 -4.63 -11.90 4.23
C CYS A 2 -3.70 -12.87 3.51
N TYR A 3 -2.70 -12.35 2.81
CA TYR A 3 -1.73 -13.15 2.09
C TYR A 3 -0.34 -12.53 2.13
N ALA A 4 0.67 -13.37 1.93
CA ALA A 4 2.06 -13.00 1.68
C ALA A 4 2.65 -14.01 0.69
N GLY A 5 3.32 -13.54 -0.35
CA GLY A 5 3.94 -14.40 -1.34
C GLY A 5 4.61 -13.64 -2.48
N SER A 6 5.51 -14.32 -3.19
CA SER A 6 6.16 -13.75 -4.36
C SER A 6 5.20 -13.63 -5.54
N VAL A 7 5.25 -12.48 -6.20
CA VAL A 7 4.53 -12.17 -7.43
C VAL A 7 5.53 -11.83 -8.51
N ALA A 8 5.36 -12.43 -9.70
CA ALA A 8 6.20 -12.14 -10.85
C ALA A 8 5.44 -11.29 -11.88
N HIS A 9 5.99 -10.12 -12.20
CA HIS A 9 5.44 -9.22 -13.20
C HIS A 9 6.02 -9.51 -14.60
N VAL A 10 5.21 -9.35 -15.63
CA VAL A 10 5.68 -9.46 -17.03
C VAL A 10 6.71 -8.36 -17.33
N ARG A 11 6.51 -7.17 -16.77
CA ARG A 11 7.46 -6.05 -16.83
C ARG A 11 7.71 -5.56 -15.41
N ALA A 12 8.93 -5.12 -15.11
CA ALA A 12 9.23 -4.53 -13.81
C ALA A 12 8.32 -3.33 -13.55
N PRO A 13 7.79 -3.18 -12.33
CA PRO A 13 7.07 -1.97 -11.93
C PRO A 13 7.93 -0.71 -12.13
N ALA A 14 7.30 0.43 -12.37
CA ALA A 14 8.03 1.68 -12.52
C ALA A 14 8.85 1.99 -11.25
N GLY A 15 10.14 2.26 -11.42
CA GLY A 15 11.07 2.52 -10.30
C GLY A 15 11.68 1.28 -9.67
N SER A 16 11.30 0.06 -10.11
CA SER A 16 11.91 -1.20 -9.65
C SER A 16 12.83 -1.79 -10.72
N SER A 17 13.94 -2.37 -10.30
CA SER A 17 14.83 -3.17 -11.16
C SER A 17 14.43 -4.64 -11.20
N SER A 18 13.58 -5.08 -10.27
CA SER A 18 13.10 -6.47 -10.18
C SER A 18 11.70 -6.62 -10.78
N ARG A 19 11.46 -7.78 -11.40
CA ARG A 19 10.12 -8.23 -11.79
C ARG A 19 9.47 -9.10 -10.71
N GLU A 20 10.20 -9.45 -9.68
CA GLU A 20 9.71 -10.19 -8.53
C GLU A 20 9.47 -9.22 -7.37
N GLU A 21 8.30 -9.33 -6.79
CA GLU A 21 7.82 -8.55 -5.66
C GLU A 21 7.39 -9.53 -4.57
N LEU A 22 7.81 -9.30 -3.32
CA LEU A 22 7.26 -10.03 -2.18
C LEU A 22 6.03 -9.27 -1.68
N GLN A 23 4.88 -9.63 -2.24
CA GLN A 23 3.64 -8.92 -1.97
C GLN A 23 2.99 -9.42 -0.69
N ILE A 24 2.55 -8.48 0.16
CA ILE A 24 1.61 -8.74 1.24
C ILE A 24 0.35 -7.92 1.00
N GLY A 25 -0.79 -8.42 1.46
CA GLY A 25 -2.05 -7.72 1.32
C GLY A 25 -3.18 -8.32 2.11
N ALA A 26 -4.30 -7.61 2.09
CA ALA A 26 -5.55 -8.04 2.72
C ALA A 26 -6.75 -7.69 1.85
N GLU A 27 -7.70 -8.62 1.79
CA GLU A 27 -8.87 -8.56 0.93
C GLU A 27 -10.14 -8.87 1.72
N ILE A 28 -11.18 -8.07 1.53
CA ILE A 28 -12.50 -8.25 2.12
C ILE A 28 -13.46 -8.59 0.99
N TYR A 29 -14.16 -9.72 1.11
CA TYR A 29 -15.12 -10.21 0.13
C TYR A 29 -16.53 -10.25 0.68
N GLY A 30 -17.52 -9.91 -0.17
CA GLY A 30 -18.93 -10.11 0.10
C GLY A 30 -19.65 -8.92 0.72
N HIS A 31 -18.96 -7.81 1.01
CA HIS A 31 -19.57 -6.59 1.54
C HIS A 31 -19.50 -5.45 0.50
N ALA A 32 -20.66 -4.95 0.07
CA ALA A 32 -20.76 -3.92 -0.97
C ALA A 32 -20.65 -2.48 -0.44
N GLY A 33 -20.79 -2.29 0.87
CA GLY A 33 -20.80 -0.97 1.51
C GLY A 33 -19.39 -0.36 1.61
N TRP A 34 -19.35 0.94 1.75
CA TRP A 34 -18.13 1.74 1.96
C TRP A 34 -17.39 1.39 3.27
N GLU A 35 -18.08 0.73 4.20
CA GLU A 35 -17.52 0.28 5.48
C GLU A 35 -16.38 -0.73 5.26
N ALA A 36 -16.49 -1.59 4.23
CA ALA A 36 -15.40 -2.50 3.88
C ALA A 36 -14.20 -1.74 3.31
N ASP A 37 -14.42 -0.68 2.53
CA ASP A 37 -13.34 0.17 2.02
C ASP A 37 -12.62 0.88 3.18
N LEU A 38 -13.39 1.37 4.15
CA LEU A 38 -12.83 1.98 5.36
C LEU A 38 -12.02 0.97 6.18
N GLU A 39 -12.50 -0.26 6.33
CA GLU A 39 -11.79 -1.31 7.06
C GLU A 39 -10.46 -1.66 6.37
N ALA A 40 -10.47 -1.82 5.04
CA ALA A 40 -9.26 -2.08 4.26
C ALA A 40 -8.23 -0.94 4.40
N LEU A 41 -8.68 0.32 4.30
CA LEU A 41 -7.85 1.51 4.49
C LEU A 41 -7.31 1.61 5.91
N SER A 42 -8.16 1.36 6.92
CA SER A 42 -7.76 1.36 8.33
C SER A 42 -6.67 0.32 8.62
N LEU A 43 -6.83 -0.89 8.06
CA LEU A 43 -5.84 -1.95 8.20
C LEU A 43 -4.53 -1.61 7.50
N LEU A 44 -4.58 -1.03 6.30
CA LEU A 44 -3.40 -0.53 5.60
C LEU A 44 -2.64 0.50 6.46
N LEU A 45 -3.33 1.53 6.96
CA LEU A 45 -2.71 2.58 7.76
C LEU A 45 -2.10 2.04 9.06
N GLN A 46 -2.79 1.09 9.72
CA GLN A 46 -2.24 0.41 10.89
C GLN A 46 -0.99 -0.42 10.54
N THR A 47 -0.98 -1.08 9.38
CA THR A 47 0.18 -1.86 8.90
C THR A 47 1.38 -0.95 8.68
N LEU A 48 1.22 0.18 7.98
CA LEU A 48 2.27 1.16 7.75
C LEU A 48 2.78 1.78 9.06
N ASN A 49 1.88 2.12 9.97
CA ASN A 49 2.25 2.66 11.28
C ASN A 49 3.04 1.64 12.13
N LYS A 50 2.63 0.36 12.12
CA LYS A 50 3.37 -0.74 12.79
C LYS A 50 4.75 -0.97 12.18
N ALA A 51 4.92 -0.71 10.88
CA ALA A 51 6.23 -0.72 10.21
C ALA A 51 7.07 0.53 10.52
N GLY A 52 6.60 1.43 11.38
CA GLY A 52 7.33 2.64 11.79
C GLY A 52 7.16 3.83 10.85
N LEU A 53 6.29 3.75 9.85
CA LEU A 53 5.99 4.83 8.91
C LEU A 53 4.92 5.74 9.52
N LYS A 54 5.34 6.81 10.17
CA LYS A 54 4.43 7.72 10.90
C LYS A 54 3.78 8.79 10.03
N LYS A 55 4.43 9.16 8.92
CA LYS A 55 3.93 10.18 8.00
C LYS A 55 3.53 9.52 6.70
N VAL A 56 2.24 9.43 6.47
CA VAL A 56 1.63 8.81 5.30
C VAL A 56 0.76 9.83 4.59
N TYR A 57 0.90 9.90 3.27
CA TYR A 57 0.04 10.65 2.36
C TYR A 57 -0.87 9.66 1.67
N LEU A 58 -2.17 9.87 1.72
CA LEU A 58 -3.15 8.97 1.12
C LEU A 58 -3.93 9.71 0.04
N ASP A 59 -3.72 9.30 -1.21
CA ASP A 59 -4.50 9.77 -2.35
C ASP A 59 -5.71 8.87 -2.55
N LEU A 60 -6.87 9.48 -2.68
CA LEU A 60 -8.15 8.83 -2.95
C LEU A 60 -8.63 9.17 -4.37
N SER A 61 -9.20 8.20 -5.04
CA SER A 61 -9.89 8.36 -6.31
C SER A 61 -11.11 7.44 -6.37
N HIS A 62 -11.91 7.53 -7.45
CA HIS A 62 -13.08 6.69 -7.58
C HIS A 62 -13.40 6.38 -9.05
N ALA A 63 -13.42 5.10 -9.41
CA ALA A 63 -13.71 4.64 -10.77
C ALA A 63 -15.08 5.11 -11.29
N GLY A 64 -16.05 5.29 -10.42
CA GLY A 64 -17.39 5.76 -10.75
C GLY A 64 -17.42 7.14 -11.38
N VAL A 65 -16.43 8.01 -11.10
CA VAL A 65 -16.40 9.36 -11.70
C VAL A 65 -16.19 9.28 -13.22
N LEU A 66 -15.14 8.55 -13.66
CA LEU A 66 -14.92 8.36 -15.10
C LEU A 66 -16.05 7.58 -15.74
N LYS A 67 -16.55 6.53 -15.09
CA LYS A 67 -17.70 5.76 -15.58
C LYS A 67 -18.93 6.64 -15.77
N GLY A 68 -19.21 7.53 -14.84
CA GLY A 68 -20.33 8.47 -14.94
C GLY A 68 -20.13 9.55 -16.01
N ILE A 69 -18.88 9.95 -16.32
CA ILE A 69 -18.56 10.87 -17.42
C ILE A 69 -18.78 10.19 -18.77
N LEU A 70 -18.29 8.97 -18.93
CA LEU A 70 -18.40 8.22 -20.19
C LEU A 70 -19.84 7.77 -20.46
N GLY A 71 -20.62 7.42 -19.40
CA GLY A 71 -21.96 6.87 -19.54
C GLY A 71 -21.97 5.65 -20.46
N ASP A 72 -22.78 5.70 -21.52
CA ASP A 72 -22.87 4.63 -22.52
C ASP A 72 -21.84 4.77 -23.66
N HIS A 73 -20.95 5.79 -23.60
CA HIS A 73 -19.93 5.98 -24.61
C HIS A 73 -18.83 4.93 -24.46
N ALA A 74 -18.89 3.92 -25.30
CA ALA A 74 -17.92 2.82 -25.31
C ALA A 74 -16.60 3.27 -25.93
N LEU A 75 -15.50 2.97 -25.23
CA LEU A 75 -14.13 3.12 -25.74
C LEU A 75 -13.60 1.75 -26.13
N ASN A 76 -12.88 1.66 -27.24
CA ASN A 76 -12.10 0.46 -27.52
C ASN A 76 -10.86 0.39 -26.62
N ALA A 77 -10.15 -0.74 -26.60
CA ALA A 77 -9.01 -0.95 -25.72
C ALA A 77 -7.88 0.08 -25.94
N SER A 78 -7.56 0.41 -27.19
CA SER A 78 -6.51 1.38 -27.53
C SER A 78 -6.88 2.80 -27.11
N ASP A 79 -8.14 3.20 -27.31
CA ASP A 79 -8.64 4.50 -26.90
C ASP A 79 -8.66 4.62 -25.36
N THR A 80 -9.03 3.54 -24.68
CA THR A 80 -8.99 3.47 -23.21
C THR A 80 -7.58 3.65 -22.67
N GLU A 81 -6.61 2.93 -23.22
CA GLU A 81 -5.20 3.02 -22.82
C GLU A 81 -4.65 4.44 -23.06
N SER A 82 -4.94 5.03 -24.20
CA SER A 82 -4.52 6.39 -24.54
C SER A 82 -5.13 7.42 -23.57
N LEU A 83 -6.42 7.32 -23.28
CA LEU A 83 -7.11 8.20 -22.33
C LEU A 83 -6.48 8.13 -20.94
N TYR A 84 -6.20 6.91 -20.45
CA TYR A 84 -5.58 6.73 -19.15
C TYR A 84 -4.17 7.32 -19.10
N ALA A 85 -3.38 7.14 -20.17
CA ALA A 85 -2.04 7.72 -20.23
C ALA A 85 -2.08 9.25 -20.12
N PHE A 86 -2.99 9.92 -20.83
CA PHE A 86 -3.15 11.38 -20.75
C PHE A 86 -3.62 11.86 -19.37
N LEU A 87 -4.58 11.17 -18.76
CA LEU A 87 -5.09 11.52 -17.43
C LEU A 87 -4.03 11.29 -16.35
N GLN A 88 -3.34 10.15 -16.38
CA GLN A 88 -2.31 9.79 -15.41
C GLN A 88 -1.12 10.75 -15.44
N THR A 89 -0.69 11.16 -16.65
CA THR A 89 0.42 12.11 -16.82
C THR A 89 -0.03 13.56 -16.72
N LYS A 90 -1.36 13.79 -16.56
CA LYS A 90 -1.98 15.13 -16.59
C LYS A 90 -1.62 15.91 -17.86
N ASP A 91 -1.42 15.21 -18.98
CA ASP A 91 -1.13 15.82 -20.27
C ASP A 91 -2.37 16.48 -20.88
N ARG A 92 -2.59 17.72 -20.48
CA ARG A 92 -3.72 18.53 -20.96
C ARG A 92 -3.69 18.75 -22.48
N SER A 93 -2.50 18.87 -23.07
CA SER A 93 -2.35 19.09 -24.51
C SER A 93 -2.73 17.86 -25.33
N GLY A 94 -2.15 16.72 -24.96
CA GLY A 94 -2.48 15.42 -25.55
C GLY A 94 -3.96 15.08 -25.40
N LEU A 95 -4.51 15.27 -24.19
CA LEU A 95 -5.92 15.05 -23.92
C LEU A 95 -6.81 15.98 -24.77
N SER A 96 -6.48 17.27 -24.87
CA SER A 96 -7.25 18.23 -25.68
C SER A 96 -7.32 17.84 -27.18
N SER A 97 -6.23 17.31 -27.70
CA SER A 97 -6.18 16.78 -29.06
C SER A 97 -7.00 15.50 -29.21
N TYR A 98 -6.91 14.61 -28.24
CA TYR A 98 -7.61 13.33 -28.22
C TYR A 98 -9.13 13.48 -28.17
N ILE A 99 -9.65 14.34 -27.29
CA ILE A 99 -11.09 14.51 -27.05
C ILE A 99 -11.85 15.16 -28.25
N THR A 100 -11.14 15.67 -29.26
CA THR A 100 -11.79 16.19 -30.49
C THR A 100 -12.64 15.14 -31.22
N LYS A 101 -12.35 13.86 -30.95
CA LYS A 101 -13.07 12.69 -31.49
C LYS A 101 -14.29 12.30 -30.64
N MET A 102 -14.50 12.97 -29.51
CA MET A 102 -15.54 12.62 -28.53
C MET A 102 -16.67 13.67 -28.52
N PRO A 103 -17.85 13.34 -27.98
CA PRO A 103 -18.87 14.31 -27.69
C PRO A 103 -18.31 15.47 -26.85
N PRO A 104 -18.62 16.75 -27.20
CA PRO A 104 -18.05 17.91 -26.50
C PRO A 104 -18.29 17.94 -25.00
N SER A 105 -19.41 17.39 -24.53
CA SER A 105 -19.73 17.29 -23.09
C SER A 105 -18.76 16.35 -22.36
N ILE A 106 -18.49 15.18 -22.93
CA ILE A 106 -17.53 14.22 -22.39
C ILE A 106 -16.13 14.83 -22.37
N GLY A 107 -15.70 15.42 -23.50
CA GLY A 107 -14.38 16.02 -23.60
C GLY A 107 -14.12 17.11 -22.56
N LYS A 108 -15.09 17.99 -22.31
CA LYS A 108 -14.99 19.03 -21.27
C LYS A 108 -14.83 18.42 -19.87
N SER A 109 -15.61 17.38 -19.57
CA SER A 109 -15.53 16.70 -18.28
C SER A 109 -14.20 15.97 -18.07
N LEU A 110 -13.63 15.36 -19.12
CA LEU A 110 -12.33 14.69 -19.05
C LEU A 110 -11.18 15.69 -18.77
N ILE A 111 -11.21 16.86 -19.40
CA ILE A 111 -10.24 17.93 -19.08
C ILE A 111 -10.40 18.39 -17.63
N ALA A 112 -11.63 18.52 -17.16
CA ALA A 112 -11.89 18.92 -15.78
C ALA A 112 -11.30 17.96 -14.74
N LEU A 113 -11.22 16.66 -15.04
CA LEU A 113 -10.59 15.69 -14.11
C LEU A 113 -9.15 16.04 -13.78
N ILE A 114 -8.37 16.54 -14.75
CA ILE A 114 -6.97 16.93 -14.54
C ILE A 114 -6.87 18.05 -13.49
N GLU A 115 -7.87 18.92 -13.40
CA GLU A 115 -7.91 20.06 -12.47
C GLU A 115 -8.51 19.69 -11.10
N LEU A 116 -9.21 18.56 -11.00
CA LEU A 116 -9.86 18.09 -9.79
C LEU A 116 -8.92 17.17 -8.98
N ASN A 117 -7.86 17.78 -8.43
CA ASN A 117 -6.91 17.13 -7.53
C ASN A 117 -6.47 18.10 -6.43
N GLY A 118 -6.13 17.57 -5.26
CA GLY A 118 -5.66 18.32 -4.09
C GLY A 118 -6.42 17.99 -2.81
N ALA A 119 -6.57 18.98 -1.92
CA ALA A 119 -7.23 18.78 -0.64
C ALA A 119 -8.67 18.29 -0.79
N CYS A 120 -9.06 17.26 -0.04
CA CYS A 120 -10.33 16.56 -0.20
C CYS A 120 -11.54 17.51 -0.20
N ALA A 121 -11.61 18.42 0.77
CA ALA A 121 -12.73 19.35 0.89
C ALA A 121 -12.86 20.27 -0.33
N GLU A 122 -11.74 20.76 -0.85
CA GLU A 122 -11.70 21.64 -2.01
C GLU A 122 -12.12 20.91 -3.27
N VAL A 123 -11.57 19.72 -3.52
CA VAL A 123 -11.91 18.91 -4.70
C VAL A 123 -13.39 18.53 -4.70
N LEU A 124 -13.94 18.11 -3.55
CA LEU A 124 -15.35 17.75 -3.44
C LEU A 124 -16.29 18.94 -3.67
N VAL A 125 -15.96 20.12 -3.15
CA VAL A 125 -16.72 21.36 -3.40
C VAL A 125 -16.65 21.73 -4.87
N ASN A 126 -15.47 21.72 -5.46
CA ASN A 126 -15.26 22.06 -6.86
C ASN A 126 -15.98 21.08 -7.79
N ALA A 127 -15.92 19.78 -7.54
CA ALA A 127 -16.60 18.75 -8.33
C ALA A 127 -18.13 18.96 -8.35
N ARG A 128 -18.73 19.44 -7.25
CA ARG A 128 -20.17 19.69 -7.12
C ARG A 128 -20.60 21.08 -7.57
N SER A 129 -19.70 22.04 -7.67
CA SER A 129 -20.00 23.46 -7.93
C SER A 129 -20.58 23.74 -9.32
N GLY A 130 -20.48 22.79 -10.27
CA GLY A 130 -20.80 22.99 -11.69
C GLY A 130 -19.75 23.77 -12.48
N LYS A 131 -18.71 24.32 -11.85
CA LYS A 131 -17.59 25.03 -12.48
C LYS A 131 -16.79 24.11 -13.41
N PHE A 132 -16.65 22.85 -13.04
CA PHE A 132 -15.83 21.85 -13.73
C PHE A 132 -16.59 20.96 -14.71
N ALA A 133 -17.81 21.33 -15.10
CA ALA A 133 -18.60 20.64 -16.12
C ALA A 133 -18.75 19.11 -15.94
N LEU A 134 -18.69 18.61 -14.70
CA LEU A 134 -19.00 17.21 -14.43
C LEU A 134 -20.50 16.95 -14.63
N PRO A 135 -20.88 15.81 -15.26
CA PRO A 135 -22.28 15.46 -15.40
C PRO A 135 -22.93 15.26 -14.04
N LYS A 136 -24.14 15.80 -13.86
CA LYS A 136 -24.97 15.53 -12.69
C LYS A 136 -25.72 14.23 -12.91
N ASN A 137 -25.18 13.12 -12.46
CA ASN A 137 -25.84 11.81 -12.52
C ASN A 137 -25.58 11.01 -11.23
N PRO A 138 -26.44 9.99 -10.95
CA PRO A 138 -26.35 9.23 -9.72
C PRO A 138 -25.02 8.52 -9.51
N VAL A 139 -24.33 8.15 -10.58
CA VAL A 139 -23.04 7.41 -10.48
C VAL A 139 -21.93 8.34 -9.95
N ILE A 140 -21.84 9.57 -10.48
CA ILE A 140 -20.87 10.56 -10.00
C ILE A 140 -21.22 11.02 -8.58
N GLU A 141 -22.49 11.28 -8.29
CA GLU A 141 -22.93 11.69 -6.95
C GLU A 141 -22.60 10.63 -5.90
N GLN A 142 -22.83 9.34 -6.21
CA GLN A 142 -22.46 8.26 -5.31
C GLN A 142 -20.95 8.21 -5.08
N ALA A 143 -20.15 8.33 -6.16
CA ALA A 143 -18.70 8.34 -6.07
C ALA A 143 -18.18 9.50 -5.19
N LEU A 144 -18.72 10.71 -5.37
CA LEU A 144 -18.33 11.86 -4.55
C LEU A 144 -18.81 11.72 -3.09
N ASN A 145 -19.93 11.05 -2.84
CA ASN A 145 -20.41 10.77 -1.49
C ASN A 145 -19.52 9.74 -0.77
N ASP A 146 -19.08 8.70 -1.48
CA ASP A 146 -18.19 7.69 -0.92
C ASP A 146 -16.83 8.31 -0.58
N LEU A 147 -16.26 9.13 -1.46
CA LEU A 147 -15.02 9.88 -1.19
C LEU A 147 -15.19 10.84 0.00
N ALA A 148 -16.32 11.54 0.09
CA ALA A 148 -16.60 12.46 1.19
C ALA A 148 -16.64 11.74 2.54
N ARG A 149 -17.37 10.61 2.62
CA ARG A 149 -17.47 9.81 3.85
C ARG A 149 -16.12 9.26 4.28
N LEU A 150 -15.36 8.67 3.33
CA LEU A 150 -14.04 8.14 3.62
C LEU A 150 -13.09 9.24 4.09
N SER A 151 -13.05 10.39 3.40
CA SER A 151 -12.16 11.50 3.79
C SER A 151 -12.52 12.08 5.16
N GLU A 152 -13.80 12.17 5.50
CA GLU A 152 -14.26 12.62 6.81
C GLU A 152 -13.76 11.72 7.94
N VAL A 153 -13.97 10.41 7.82
CA VAL A 153 -13.54 9.45 8.86
C VAL A 153 -12.02 9.35 8.93
N LEU A 154 -11.35 9.25 7.78
CA LEU A 154 -9.89 9.09 7.72
C LEU A 154 -9.12 10.33 8.19
N SER A 155 -9.75 11.52 8.22
CA SER A 155 -9.14 12.74 8.76
C SER A 155 -8.71 12.58 10.23
N SER A 156 -9.37 11.69 10.98
CA SER A 156 -9.03 11.38 12.37
C SER A 156 -7.84 10.43 12.54
N TYR A 157 -7.34 9.84 11.46
CA TYR A 157 -6.24 8.86 11.50
C TYR A 157 -4.84 9.49 11.47
N GLY A 158 -4.76 10.83 11.40
CA GLY A 158 -3.48 11.54 11.40
C GLY A 158 -2.69 11.39 10.10
N VAL A 159 -3.37 11.11 8.98
CA VAL A 159 -2.79 11.01 7.64
C VAL A 159 -3.10 12.26 6.81
N GLU A 160 -2.21 12.60 5.89
CA GLU A 160 -2.47 13.67 4.92
C GLU A 160 -3.31 13.12 3.77
N LEU A 161 -4.51 13.67 3.60
CA LEU A 161 -5.49 13.18 2.63
C LEU A 161 -5.58 14.11 1.43
N SER A 162 -5.58 13.50 0.24
CA SER A 162 -5.87 14.18 -1.03
C SER A 162 -6.83 13.36 -1.88
N ILE A 163 -7.46 14.02 -2.82
CA ILE A 163 -8.25 13.39 -3.89
C ILE A 163 -7.62 13.76 -5.23
N ASP A 164 -7.45 12.77 -6.10
CA ASP A 164 -7.06 12.97 -7.49
C ASP A 164 -8.03 12.20 -8.41
N LEU A 165 -9.00 12.92 -8.98
CA LEU A 165 -10.00 12.28 -9.83
C LEU A 165 -9.47 11.88 -11.22
N ALA A 166 -8.23 12.28 -11.56
CA ALA A 166 -7.54 11.85 -12.76
C ALA A 166 -6.64 10.61 -12.51
N ASP A 167 -6.39 10.22 -11.25
CA ASP A 167 -5.66 8.99 -10.97
C ASP A 167 -6.55 7.77 -11.21
N LEU A 168 -6.38 7.17 -12.37
CA LEU A 168 -7.15 6.02 -12.86
C LEU A 168 -6.29 4.75 -12.98
N ARG A 169 -5.17 4.69 -12.27
CA ARG A 169 -4.32 3.49 -12.26
C ARG A 169 -5.12 2.29 -11.76
N GLY A 170 -5.18 1.25 -12.58
CA GLY A 170 -5.98 0.07 -12.27
C GLY A 170 -7.50 0.23 -12.50
N TYR A 171 -7.97 1.30 -13.15
CA TYR A 171 -9.39 1.55 -13.41
C TYR A 171 -10.12 0.36 -14.04
N GLN A 172 -9.49 -0.36 -14.97
CA GLN A 172 -10.11 -1.53 -15.62
C GLN A 172 -10.41 -2.66 -14.63
N TYR A 173 -9.67 -2.72 -13.53
CA TYR A 173 -9.83 -3.67 -12.45
C TYR A 173 -10.82 -3.18 -11.39
N HIS A 174 -10.86 -1.86 -11.11
CA HIS A 174 -11.62 -1.28 -10.03
C HIS A 174 -13.07 -0.93 -10.43
N SER A 175 -13.97 -1.03 -9.49
CA SER A 175 -15.40 -0.71 -9.64
C SER A 175 -15.87 0.46 -8.76
N GLY A 176 -15.10 0.83 -7.76
CA GLY A 176 -15.44 1.82 -6.75
C GLY A 176 -14.25 2.72 -6.37
N VAL A 177 -14.06 2.91 -5.06
CA VAL A 177 -12.94 3.67 -4.53
C VAL A 177 -11.60 3.05 -4.93
N MET A 178 -10.63 3.90 -5.21
CA MET A 178 -9.22 3.55 -5.41
C MET A 178 -8.37 4.40 -4.48
N PHE A 179 -7.27 3.86 -4.02
CA PHE A 179 -6.37 4.57 -3.14
C PHE A 179 -4.90 4.18 -3.31
N ALA A 180 -4.02 5.13 -3.00
CA ALA A 180 -2.59 4.93 -3.01
C ALA A 180 -1.96 5.63 -1.80
N ALA A 181 -1.13 4.90 -1.07
CA ALA A 181 -0.40 5.45 0.08
C ALA A 181 1.04 5.78 -0.32
N TYR A 182 1.50 6.96 0.05
CA TYR A 182 2.84 7.46 -0.20
C TYR A 182 3.56 7.78 1.10
N VAL A 183 4.87 7.73 1.08
CA VAL A 183 5.76 8.11 2.19
C VAL A 183 6.88 9.00 1.68
N ASP A 184 7.47 9.79 2.57
CA ASP A 184 8.59 10.67 2.21
C ASP A 184 9.76 9.86 1.63
N GLY A 185 10.35 10.38 0.57
CA GLY A 185 11.53 9.78 -0.08
C GLY A 185 11.24 8.67 -1.10
N LEU A 186 10.01 8.17 -1.18
CA LEU A 186 9.60 7.17 -2.17
C LEU A 186 8.70 7.83 -3.24
N PRO A 187 9.16 7.92 -4.51
CA PRO A 187 8.38 8.58 -5.57
C PRO A 187 7.18 7.76 -6.05
N GLN A 188 7.15 6.47 -5.73
CA GLN A 188 6.03 5.58 -6.03
C GLN A 188 5.23 5.31 -4.75
N PRO A 189 3.93 4.98 -4.85
CA PRO A 189 3.17 4.59 -3.67
C PRO A 189 3.72 3.30 -3.06
N ILE A 190 3.83 3.31 -1.75
CA ILE A 190 4.26 2.14 -0.96
C ILE A 190 3.18 1.06 -0.90
N ALA A 191 1.92 1.46 -1.05
CA ALA A 191 0.78 0.55 -1.09
C ALA A 191 -0.31 1.08 -2.01
N ARG A 192 -1.08 0.18 -2.58
CA ARG A 192 -2.25 0.49 -3.43
C ARG A 192 -3.40 -0.43 -3.11
N GLY A 193 -4.60 0.04 -3.39
CA GLY A 193 -5.79 -0.77 -3.23
C GLY A 193 -7.04 -0.11 -3.80
N GLY A 194 -8.17 -0.75 -3.54
CA GLY A 194 -9.47 -0.25 -3.95
C GLY A 194 -10.52 -1.35 -4.07
N ARG A 195 -11.71 -0.96 -4.54
CA ARG A 195 -12.85 -1.85 -4.74
C ARG A 195 -12.88 -2.45 -6.14
N TYR A 196 -13.15 -3.75 -6.24
CA TYR A 196 -13.11 -4.51 -7.50
C TYR A 196 -14.20 -5.61 -7.55
N ASP A 197 -15.46 -5.24 -7.62
CA ASP A 197 -16.61 -6.14 -7.48
C ASP A 197 -16.78 -7.15 -8.62
N HIS A 198 -16.18 -6.91 -9.79
CA HIS A 198 -16.44 -7.69 -11.01
C HIS A 198 -15.39 -8.75 -11.33
N VAL A 199 -14.23 -8.72 -10.68
CA VAL A 199 -13.10 -9.62 -10.95
C VAL A 199 -13.49 -11.08 -10.76
N GLY A 200 -14.29 -11.39 -9.76
CA GLY A 200 -14.78 -12.74 -9.50
C GLY A 200 -15.61 -13.34 -10.65
N GLN A 201 -16.13 -12.52 -11.56
CA GLN A 201 -16.90 -12.99 -12.72
C GLN A 201 -16.08 -13.91 -13.64
N ALA A 202 -14.79 -13.63 -13.80
CA ALA A 202 -13.86 -14.47 -14.56
C ALA A 202 -13.71 -15.88 -13.94
N PHE A 203 -14.06 -16.03 -12.65
CA PHE A 203 -14.02 -17.28 -11.89
C PHE A 203 -15.42 -17.81 -11.57
N GLY A 204 -16.44 -17.38 -12.34
CA GLY A 204 -17.80 -17.89 -12.30
C GLY A 204 -18.78 -17.11 -11.41
N ARG A 205 -18.33 -16.25 -10.48
CA ARG A 205 -19.24 -15.48 -9.61
C ARG A 205 -18.67 -14.12 -9.22
N SER A 206 -19.35 -13.04 -9.59
CA SER A 206 -19.09 -11.71 -9.05
C SER A 206 -19.37 -11.65 -7.55
N ARG A 207 -18.47 -11.02 -6.82
CA ARG A 207 -18.66 -10.68 -5.39
C ARG A 207 -18.07 -9.30 -5.15
N PRO A 208 -18.73 -8.45 -4.37
CA PRO A 208 -18.12 -7.25 -3.87
C PRO A 208 -16.80 -7.58 -3.19
N ALA A 209 -15.77 -6.84 -3.55
CA ALA A 209 -14.44 -7.03 -3.01
C ALA A 209 -13.68 -5.70 -2.92
N THR A 210 -12.90 -5.55 -1.87
CA THR A 210 -12.00 -4.42 -1.65
C THR A 210 -10.80 -4.88 -0.86
N GLY A 211 -9.64 -4.26 -1.11
CA GLY A 211 -8.43 -4.65 -0.40
C GLY A 211 -7.24 -3.80 -0.83
N PHE A 212 -6.08 -4.18 -0.35
CA PHE A 212 -4.81 -3.52 -0.67
C PHE A 212 -3.66 -4.51 -0.77
N SER A 213 -2.62 -4.07 -1.45
CA SER A 213 -1.33 -4.75 -1.49
C SER A 213 -0.18 -3.77 -1.35
N LEU A 214 0.97 -4.29 -0.90
CA LEU A 214 2.24 -3.58 -0.84
C LEU A 214 3.40 -4.56 -1.02
N ASP A 215 4.55 -4.05 -1.45
CA ASP A 215 5.79 -4.81 -1.53
C ASP A 215 6.54 -4.78 -0.19
N LEU A 216 6.79 -5.96 0.37
CA LEU A 216 7.42 -6.11 1.69
C LEU A 216 8.89 -5.67 1.66
N TYR A 217 9.61 -5.84 0.55
CA TYR A 217 10.99 -5.35 0.44
C TYR A 217 11.03 -3.82 0.49
N THR A 218 10.19 -3.17 -0.31
CA THR A 218 10.06 -1.71 -0.25
C THR A 218 9.64 -1.24 1.14
N LEU A 219 8.68 -1.92 1.78
CA LEU A 219 8.28 -1.59 3.15
C LEU A 219 9.45 -1.70 4.12
N ALA A 220 10.28 -2.74 4.03
CA ALA A 220 11.43 -2.95 4.91
C ALA A 220 12.50 -1.85 4.73
N ASP A 221 12.78 -1.45 3.48
CA ASP A 221 13.76 -0.40 3.18
C ASP A 221 13.38 0.97 3.75
N TYR A 222 12.08 1.27 3.84
CA TYR A 222 11.55 2.52 4.40
C TYR A 222 11.10 2.40 5.85
N SER A 223 11.13 1.19 6.44
CA SER A 223 10.76 0.93 7.82
C SER A 223 11.76 1.57 8.79
N ASN A 224 11.25 2.27 9.79
CA ASN A 224 12.05 2.82 10.88
C ASN A 224 12.02 1.94 12.14
N LEU A 225 11.76 0.64 11.98
CA LEU A 225 11.80 -0.30 13.09
C LEU A 225 13.24 -0.59 13.48
N ASP A 226 13.60 -0.21 14.68
CA ASP A 226 14.85 -0.65 15.30
C ASP A 226 14.66 -2.12 15.73
N VAL A 227 14.96 -3.03 14.81
CA VAL A 227 14.94 -4.48 15.12
C VAL A 227 16.18 -4.78 15.94
N LYS A 228 16.07 -4.61 17.26
CA LYS A 228 17.08 -5.12 18.17
C LYS A 228 17.08 -6.63 18.09
N CYS A 229 18.12 -7.19 17.49
CA CYS A 229 18.39 -8.62 17.60
C CYS A 229 18.78 -8.89 19.06
N SER A 230 17.83 -9.42 19.84
CA SER A 230 18.15 -9.96 21.16
C SER A 230 18.93 -11.24 20.97
N ALA A 231 20.22 -11.23 21.31
CA ALA A 231 21.07 -12.39 21.18
C ALA A 231 21.98 -12.54 22.41
N ILE A 232 22.32 -13.77 22.71
CA ILE A 232 23.21 -14.13 23.80
C ILE A 232 24.56 -14.55 23.23
N ILE A 233 25.64 -13.86 23.62
CA ILE A 233 26.97 -14.32 23.28
C ILE A 233 27.47 -15.33 24.32
N ALA A 234 28.04 -16.44 23.87
CA ALA A 234 28.60 -17.47 24.70
C ALA A 234 30.10 -17.66 24.40
N PRO A 235 30.94 -17.83 25.40
CA PRO A 235 32.36 -18.08 25.17
C PRO A 235 32.59 -19.48 24.55
N TRP A 236 33.77 -19.65 23.95
CA TRP A 236 34.22 -20.98 23.56
C TRP A 236 34.55 -21.80 24.81
N SER A 237 33.95 -22.99 24.92
CA SER A 237 34.34 -23.99 25.91
C SER A 237 33.81 -25.36 25.50
N ASP A 238 34.51 -26.41 25.90
CA ASP A 238 34.08 -27.81 25.84
C ASP A 238 33.35 -28.28 27.12
N ASP A 239 33.08 -27.34 28.04
CA ASP A 239 32.29 -27.61 29.25
C ASP A 239 30.88 -28.11 28.88
N GLN A 240 30.57 -29.33 29.25
CA GLN A 240 29.29 -29.99 28.99
C GLN A 240 28.09 -29.20 29.57
N LYS A 241 28.29 -28.48 30.69
CA LYS A 241 27.24 -27.65 31.30
C LYS A 241 26.94 -26.43 30.43
N LEU A 242 27.99 -25.80 29.85
CA LEU A 242 27.78 -24.69 28.90
C LEU A 242 27.05 -25.16 27.65
N LEU A 243 27.49 -26.27 27.06
CA LEU A 243 26.87 -26.84 25.86
C LEU A 243 25.41 -27.21 26.09
N ALA A 244 25.10 -27.80 27.26
CA ALA A 244 23.73 -28.11 27.63
C ALA A 244 22.88 -26.86 27.82
N MET A 245 23.42 -25.78 28.42
CA MET A 245 22.75 -24.51 28.59
C MET A 245 22.48 -23.84 27.27
N ILE A 246 23.44 -23.83 26.33
CA ILE A 246 23.27 -23.30 24.98
C ILE A 246 22.15 -24.06 24.23
N ALA A 247 22.14 -25.39 24.32
CA ALA A 247 21.12 -26.21 23.69
C ALA A 247 19.72 -25.94 24.28
N ASP A 248 19.60 -25.79 25.58
CA ASP A 248 18.35 -25.46 26.26
C ASP A 248 17.82 -24.08 25.82
N LEU A 249 18.68 -23.05 25.82
CA LEU A 249 18.32 -21.72 25.39
C LEU A 249 17.84 -21.72 23.93
N ARG A 250 18.56 -22.40 23.04
CA ARG A 250 18.16 -22.50 21.61
C ARG A 250 16.84 -23.26 21.45
N SER A 251 16.59 -24.29 22.25
CA SER A 251 15.31 -25.01 22.23
C SER A 251 14.12 -24.16 22.66
N LYS A 252 14.37 -23.10 23.44
CA LYS A 252 13.39 -22.08 23.86
C LYS A 252 13.24 -20.93 22.87
N GLY A 253 13.93 -20.98 21.71
CA GLY A 253 13.87 -19.97 20.66
C GLY A 253 14.84 -18.80 20.86
N GLU A 254 15.75 -18.88 21.85
CA GLU A 254 16.77 -17.84 22.04
C GLU A 254 17.89 -17.94 20.99
N VAL A 255 18.34 -16.78 20.50
CA VAL A 255 19.51 -16.70 19.62
C VAL A 255 20.77 -16.73 20.46
N VAL A 256 21.56 -17.80 20.35
CA VAL A 256 22.83 -17.94 21.06
C VAL A 256 23.98 -18.06 20.06
N ILE A 257 24.90 -17.10 20.10
CA ILE A 257 26.11 -17.04 19.28
C ILE A 257 27.28 -17.55 20.15
N GLN A 258 27.75 -18.76 19.88
CA GLN A 258 28.95 -19.29 20.56
C GLN A 258 30.18 -18.88 19.78
N LEU A 259 31.08 -18.13 20.41
CA LEU A 259 32.38 -17.78 19.86
C LEU A 259 33.20 -19.04 19.56
N ARG A 260 34.10 -18.95 18.61
CA ARG A 260 35.11 -19.98 18.37
C ARG A 260 36.38 -19.64 19.13
N LYS A 261 37.23 -20.62 19.33
CA LYS A 261 38.51 -20.42 19.96
C LYS A 261 39.36 -19.46 19.14
N GLY A 262 39.74 -18.34 19.74
CA GLY A 262 40.49 -17.28 19.10
C GLY A 262 39.63 -16.12 18.53
N ASP A 263 38.29 -16.23 18.60
CA ASP A 263 37.38 -15.15 18.13
C ASP A 263 36.99 -14.17 19.24
N GLU A 264 37.62 -14.27 20.43
CA GLU A 264 37.27 -13.43 21.59
C GLU A 264 37.41 -11.93 21.28
N ALA A 265 38.42 -11.56 20.50
CA ALA A 265 38.64 -10.18 20.05
C ALA A 265 37.57 -9.65 19.05
N ARG A 266 36.80 -10.59 18.47
CA ARG A 266 35.74 -10.30 17.50
C ARG A 266 34.35 -10.32 18.13
N ALA A 267 34.25 -10.49 19.44
CA ALA A 267 32.97 -10.54 20.13
C ALA A 267 32.13 -9.28 19.94
N GLU A 268 32.76 -8.14 19.67
CA GLU A 268 32.10 -6.87 19.41
C GLU A 268 31.48 -6.76 17.99
N GLU A 269 31.88 -7.63 17.06
CA GLU A 269 31.25 -7.70 15.72
C GLU A 269 29.82 -8.24 15.79
N PHE A 270 29.44 -8.93 16.88
CA PHE A 270 28.12 -9.50 17.08
C PHE A 270 27.26 -8.57 17.95
N VAL A 271 26.12 -8.17 17.44
CA VAL A 271 25.16 -7.37 18.18
C VAL A 271 24.40 -8.27 19.15
N CYS A 272 24.96 -8.43 20.37
CA CYS A 272 24.36 -9.19 21.44
C CYS A 272 24.08 -8.29 22.64
N ASP A 273 22.89 -8.41 23.21
CA ASP A 273 22.43 -7.66 24.39
C ASP A 273 22.64 -8.43 25.71
N ARG A 274 22.99 -9.72 25.60
CA ARG A 274 23.22 -10.63 26.75
C ARG A 274 24.47 -11.48 26.53
N GLU A 275 25.00 -12.00 27.60
CA GLU A 275 26.15 -12.90 27.57
C GLU A 275 25.97 -14.08 28.54
N LEU A 276 26.58 -15.23 28.22
CA LEU A 276 26.71 -16.36 29.11
C LEU A 276 28.02 -16.27 29.91
N ILE A 277 27.90 -16.08 31.20
CA ILE A 277 29.02 -16.02 32.12
C ILE A 277 29.01 -17.21 33.08
N GLN A 278 30.19 -17.63 33.50
CA GLN A 278 30.35 -18.67 34.55
C GLN A 278 30.30 -18.01 35.91
N GLN A 279 29.33 -18.40 36.73
CA GLN A 279 29.26 -18.03 38.14
C GLN A 279 29.40 -19.26 39.00
N GLY A 280 30.60 -19.42 39.61
CA GLY A 280 30.93 -20.63 40.38
C GLY A 280 30.91 -21.89 39.51
N ALA A 281 30.04 -22.86 39.83
CA ALA A 281 29.89 -24.12 39.09
C ALA A 281 28.77 -24.12 38.05
N SER A 282 28.09 -22.99 37.82
CA SER A 282 26.96 -22.86 36.90
C SER A 282 27.15 -21.73 35.87
N TRP A 283 26.49 -21.86 34.72
CA TRP A 283 26.40 -20.83 33.70
C TRP A 283 25.12 -20.05 33.84
N GLN A 284 25.17 -18.73 33.64
CA GLN A 284 24.02 -17.85 33.76
C GLN A 284 24.01 -16.81 32.63
N VAL A 285 22.82 -16.42 32.20
CA VAL A 285 22.63 -15.31 31.23
C VAL A 285 22.65 -14.00 32.00
N GLN A 286 23.48 -13.06 31.56
CA GLN A 286 23.58 -11.71 32.10
C GLN A 286 23.38 -10.68 30.99
N ALA A 287 22.80 -9.54 31.31
CA ALA A 287 22.78 -8.40 30.39
C ALA A 287 24.20 -7.87 30.15
N LYS A 288 24.52 -7.52 28.90
CA LYS A 288 25.82 -7.01 28.48
C LYS A 288 25.91 -5.49 28.64
#